data_f1da5c6fab6caf59a9d94f750f9fb610
#
_entry.id   f1da5c6fab6caf59a9d94f750f9fb610
#
_cell.length_a   1.000
_cell.length_b   1.000
_cell.length_c   1.000
_cell.angle_alpha   90.00
_cell.angle_beta   90.00
_cell.angle_gamma   90.00
#
_symmetry.space_group_name_H-M   'P 1'
#
loop_
_entity.id
_entity.type
_entity.pdbx_description
1 polymer ?
#
loop_
_entity_poly.entity_id
_entity_poly.type
_entity_poly.pdbx_seq_one_letter_code
_entity_poly.pdbx_strand_id
1 'polypeptide(L)'
;MNLRMLGALVMALAATIFSAGSAMAAVPTPNVTGPVPVTADSYPFLATDIDLSKYGYVEEEYFITGEAYGYDTSVPYTSDAPRITTGPAPHLDGKYPFKTRMVVRRPANPADANGKVIAEWNNVTATQDIEFNWFGDPFYMLKHGFTFVGVTAQNTGVNSLKTFDNIRYGDVSVTGNGAVPNANLADTDALSYDIFASALKAVRGDGTGVDPLGGINPDMVIASGESSHAVVCQTNTTRSNRPRTSSTPTC
;
A
#
# COMPACT_ATOMS: atom_id res chain seq x y z
N MET A 1 -60.61 55.85 -10.03
CA MET A 1 -60.40 55.63 -8.59
C MET A 1 -59.54 54.40 -8.45
N ASN A 2 -58.31 54.54 -8.03
CA ASN A 2 -57.18 53.64 -8.25
C ASN A 2 -57.17 52.49 -7.28
N LEU A 3 -57.09 51.28 -7.83
CA LEU A 3 -56.82 50.03 -7.07
C LEU A 3 -55.36 49.75 -7.19
N ARG A 4 -54.62 49.88 -6.10
CA ARG A 4 -53.20 49.53 -6.02
C ARG A 4 -53.05 48.02 -5.75
N MET A 5 -52.48 47.34 -6.70
CA MET A 5 -52.00 45.94 -6.52
C MET A 5 -50.73 45.92 -5.65
N LEU A 6 -50.80 45.22 -4.53
CA LEU A 6 -49.66 44.90 -3.69
C LEU A 6 -49.13 43.53 -4.16
N GLY A 7 -48.01 43.55 -4.87
CA GLY A 7 -47.31 42.32 -5.24
C GLY A 7 -46.45 41.82 -4.09
N ALA A 8 -46.77 40.66 -3.55
CA ALA A 8 -45.93 39.96 -2.58
C ALA A 8 -44.84 39.21 -3.31
N LEU A 9 -43.59 39.62 -3.14
CA LEU A 9 -42.40 38.96 -3.62
C LEU A 9 -42.05 37.81 -2.64
N VAL A 10 -42.36 36.57 -3.00
CA VAL A 10 -41.93 35.40 -2.24
C VAL A 10 -40.50 35.06 -2.68
N MET A 11 -39.52 35.43 -1.87
CA MET A 11 -38.15 34.93 -2.02
C MET A 11 -38.09 33.47 -1.54
N ALA A 12 -38.00 32.52 -2.46
CA ALA A 12 -37.66 31.13 -2.17
C ALA A 12 -36.16 31.05 -1.91
N LEU A 13 -35.77 30.94 -0.63
CA LEU A 13 -34.41 30.65 -0.22
C LEU A 13 -34.17 29.16 -0.43
N ALA A 14 -33.56 28.80 -1.56
CA ALA A 14 -33.09 27.42 -1.79
C ALA A 14 -31.88 27.17 -0.91
N ALA A 15 -32.08 26.53 0.23
CA ALA A 15 -31.01 26.02 1.05
C ALA A 15 -30.39 24.81 0.33
N THR A 16 -29.29 25.03 -0.38
CA THR A 16 -28.42 23.93 -0.86
C THR A 16 -27.76 23.27 0.35
N ILE A 17 -28.31 22.16 0.77
CA ILE A 17 -27.67 21.29 1.74
C ILE A 17 -26.48 20.65 1.03
N PHE A 18 -25.29 21.24 1.15
CA PHE A 18 -24.04 20.53 0.89
C PHE A 18 -23.91 19.46 1.95
N SER A 19 -24.32 18.24 1.65
CA SER A 19 -23.83 17.08 2.39
C SER A 19 -22.34 17.01 2.12
N ALA A 20 -21.53 17.50 3.05
CA ALA A 20 -20.11 17.20 3.11
C ALA A 20 -20.00 15.69 3.35
N GLY A 21 -20.03 14.92 2.27
CA GLY A 21 -19.58 13.56 2.32
C GLY A 21 -18.15 13.61 2.85
N SER A 22 -17.88 12.93 3.96
CA SER A 22 -16.53 12.81 4.49
C SER A 22 -15.67 12.26 3.36
N ALA A 23 -14.91 13.12 2.71
CA ALA A 23 -13.90 12.70 1.75
C ALA A 23 -12.92 11.85 2.55
N MET A 24 -12.89 10.54 2.32
CA MET A 24 -11.81 9.70 2.82
C MET A 24 -10.51 10.37 2.36
N ALA A 25 -9.64 10.68 3.30
CA ALA A 25 -8.35 11.26 2.98
C ALA A 25 -7.66 10.30 1.98
N ALA A 26 -7.31 10.82 0.82
CA ALA A 26 -6.62 10.01 -0.17
C ALA A 26 -5.23 9.66 0.37
N VAL A 27 -4.82 8.40 0.22
CA VAL A 27 -3.46 7.97 0.52
C VAL A 27 -2.47 8.91 -0.17
N PRO A 28 -1.50 9.49 0.54
CA PRO A 28 -0.51 10.39 -0.04
C PRO A 28 0.27 9.72 -1.18
N THR A 29 0.73 10.53 -2.13
CA THR A 29 1.53 10.03 -3.25
C THR A 29 2.94 9.72 -2.79
N PRO A 30 3.42 8.47 -2.93
CA PRO A 30 4.78 8.11 -2.54
C PRO A 30 5.80 8.54 -3.59
N ASN A 31 7.05 8.68 -3.16
CA ASN A 31 8.20 8.78 -4.04
C ASN A 31 9.00 7.48 -4.05
N VAL A 32 9.33 6.98 -5.23
CA VAL A 32 10.08 5.74 -5.46
C VAL A 32 11.51 6.07 -5.85
N THR A 33 12.47 5.42 -5.19
CA THR A 33 13.90 5.52 -5.51
C THR A 33 14.49 4.13 -5.69
N GLY A 34 15.42 4.00 -6.62
CA GLY A 34 16.06 2.73 -6.96
C GLY A 34 16.28 2.57 -8.46
N PRO A 35 16.55 1.35 -8.96
CA PRO A 35 16.79 0.18 -8.12
C PRO A 35 18.01 0.36 -7.22
N VAL A 36 17.93 -0.21 -6.00
CA VAL A 36 19.03 -0.16 -5.04
C VAL A 36 20.18 -1.04 -5.54
N PRO A 37 21.40 -0.55 -5.64
CA PRO A 37 22.51 -1.33 -6.14
C PRO A 37 22.72 -2.64 -5.36
N VAL A 38 23.08 -3.70 -6.07
CA VAL A 38 23.44 -4.99 -5.51
C VAL A 38 24.94 -5.19 -5.66
N THR A 39 25.58 -5.61 -4.58
CA THR A 39 27.01 -5.97 -4.54
C THR A 39 27.15 -7.32 -3.84
N ALA A 40 28.38 -7.88 -3.80
CA ALA A 40 28.64 -9.11 -3.09
C ALA A 40 28.33 -9.02 -1.58
N ASP A 41 28.49 -7.83 -1.01
CA ASP A 41 28.34 -7.57 0.43
C ASP A 41 27.01 -6.87 0.80
N SER A 42 26.23 -6.43 -0.19
CA SER A 42 24.95 -5.76 0.04
C SER A 42 23.94 -6.13 -1.05
N TYR A 43 22.91 -6.85 -0.66
CA TYR A 43 21.85 -7.37 -1.52
C TYR A 43 20.50 -7.35 -0.78
N PRO A 44 19.37 -7.50 -1.48
CA PRO A 44 18.06 -7.47 -0.84
C PRO A 44 17.92 -8.58 0.21
N PHE A 45 17.37 -8.26 1.37
CA PHE A 45 16.89 -9.28 2.30
C PHE A 45 15.82 -10.15 1.61
N LEU A 46 15.90 -11.46 1.73
CA LEU A 46 15.07 -12.42 0.99
C LEU A 46 15.31 -12.41 -0.53
N ALA A 47 16.50 -11.99 -0.98
CA ALA A 47 16.88 -12.20 -2.37
C ALA A 47 16.64 -13.65 -2.77
N THR A 48 16.02 -13.85 -3.96
CA THR A 48 15.73 -15.22 -4.40
C THR A 48 17.00 -15.98 -4.80
N ASP A 49 17.06 -17.25 -4.46
CA ASP A 49 18.11 -18.18 -4.91
C ASP A 49 17.82 -18.77 -6.30
N ILE A 50 16.64 -18.47 -6.87
CA ILE A 50 16.26 -18.91 -8.21
C ILE A 50 17.05 -18.09 -9.23
N ASP A 51 17.72 -18.77 -10.17
CA ASP A 51 18.32 -18.10 -11.33
C ASP A 51 17.23 -17.55 -12.26
N LEU A 52 16.81 -16.32 -11.95
CA LEU A 52 15.74 -15.63 -12.65
C LEU A 52 16.04 -15.41 -14.14
N SER A 53 17.31 -15.34 -14.52
CA SER A 53 17.70 -15.12 -15.91
C SER A 53 17.24 -16.26 -16.85
N LYS A 54 17.12 -17.48 -16.32
CA LYS A 54 16.56 -18.63 -17.03
C LYS A 54 15.10 -18.49 -17.42
N TYR A 55 14.38 -17.58 -16.73
CA TYR A 55 12.97 -17.29 -16.96
C TYR A 55 12.75 -15.93 -17.63
N GLY A 56 13.85 -15.22 -17.95
CA GLY A 56 13.75 -13.86 -18.50
C GLY A 56 13.28 -12.82 -17.46
N TYR A 57 13.55 -13.05 -16.18
CA TYR A 57 13.15 -12.18 -15.08
C TYR A 57 14.34 -11.44 -14.48
N VAL A 58 14.01 -10.36 -13.76
CA VAL A 58 14.90 -9.61 -12.88
C VAL A 58 14.30 -9.51 -11.48
N GLU A 59 15.19 -9.39 -10.48
CA GLU A 59 14.85 -8.99 -9.12
C GLU A 59 15.49 -7.64 -8.83
N GLU A 60 14.69 -6.69 -8.40
CA GLU A 60 15.15 -5.33 -8.08
C GLU A 60 14.50 -4.87 -6.78
N GLU A 61 15.26 -4.12 -5.99
CA GLU A 61 14.75 -3.53 -4.76
C GLU A 61 14.62 -2.01 -4.93
N TYR A 62 13.52 -1.47 -4.40
CA TYR A 62 13.22 -0.06 -4.40
C TYR A 62 12.88 0.42 -2.99
N PHE A 63 13.23 1.68 -2.69
CA PHE A 63 12.69 2.36 -1.53
C PHE A 63 11.51 3.23 -1.92
N ILE A 64 10.48 3.22 -1.08
CA ILE A 64 9.36 4.14 -1.16
C ILE A 64 9.36 5.03 0.07
N THR A 65 9.20 6.32 -0.16
CA THR A 65 9.11 7.35 0.88
C THR A 65 7.84 8.15 0.71
N GLY A 66 7.31 8.64 1.80
CA GLY A 66 6.10 9.46 1.77
C GLY A 66 5.61 9.81 3.16
N GLU A 67 4.36 10.20 3.21
CA GLU A 67 3.61 10.40 4.44
C GLU A 67 2.48 9.38 4.50
N ALA A 68 2.12 8.94 5.70
CA ALA A 68 1.05 8.00 5.96
C ALA A 68 0.16 8.51 7.09
N TYR A 69 -1.14 8.33 6.98
CA TYR A 69 -2.04 8.53 8.12
C TYR A 69 -1.92 7.35 9.07
N GLY A 70 -2.01 7.64 10.37
CA GLY A 70 -2.12 6.60 11.38
C GLY A 70 -3.57 6.15 11.57
N TYR A 71 -3.76 4.86 11.84
CA TYR A 71 -5.06 4.29 12.16
C TYR A 71 -5.04 3.73 13.56
N ASP A 72 -6.05 4.06 14.35
CA ASP A 72 -6.22 3.46 15.66
C ASP A 72 -6.84 2.06 15.51
N THR A 73 -6.03 1.05 15.80
CA THR A 73 -6.44 -0.36 15.78
C THR A 73 -6.81 -0.87 17.17
N SER A 74 -7.08 0.03 18.12
CA SER A 74 -7.39 -0.33 19.53
C SER A 74 -8.71 -1.07 19.69
N VAL A 75 -9.56 -1.10 18.66
CA VAL A 75 -10.75 -1.97 18.64
C VAL A 75 -10.30 -3.39 18.33
N PRO A 76 -10.36 -4.33 19.28
CA PRO A 76 -9.93 -5.68 19.01
C PRO A 76 -10.75 -6.28 17.86
N TYR A 77 -10.06 -6.81 16.86
CA TYR A 77 -10.69 -7.66 15.87
C TYR A 77 -11.11 -8.95 16.57
N THR A 78 -12.41 -9.20 16.66
CA THR A 78 -12.94 -10.50 17.09
C THR A 78 -13.42 -11.24 15.84
N SER A 79 -13.18 -12.55 15.78
CA SER A 79 -13.65 -13.42 14.69
C SER A 79 -15.17 -13.33 14.46
N ASP A 80 -15.89 -12.89 15.46
CA ASP A 80 -17.35 -12.73 15.49
C ASP A 80 -17.79 -11.29 15.21
N ALA A 81 -16.83 -10.36 15.00
CA ALA A 81 -17.19 -9.01 14.59
C ALA A 81 -17.89 -9.09 13.23
N PRO A 82 -19.09 -8.51 13.08
CA PRO A 82 -19.70 -8.42 11.77
C PRO A 82 -18.69 -7.74 10.86
N ARG A 83 -18.46 -8.29 9.66
CA ARG A 83 -17.57 -7.72 8.64
C ARG A 83 -17.73 -6.24 8.66
N ILE A 84 -16.65 -5.52 8.98
CA ILE A 84 -16.69 -4.11 9.32
C ILE A 84 -17.41 -3.37 8.22
N THR A 85 -18.65 -3.04 8.50
CA THR A 85 -19.41 -2.14 7.67
C THR A 85 -18.95 -0.74 8.00
N THR A 86 -17.85 -0.28 7.30
CA THR A 86 -17.86 1.07 6.77
C THR A 86 -18.05 2.22 7.75
N GLY A 87 -17.18 2.34 8.75
CA GLY A 87 -16.78 3.65 9.21
C GLY A 87 -15.40 3.96 8.64
N PRO A 88 -14.98 5.20 8.40
CA PRO A 88 -13.57 5.49 8.31
C PRO A 88 -12.94 4.98 9.60
N ALA A 89 -11.87 4.17 9.49
CA ALA A 89 -11.08 3.85 10.67
C ALA A 89 -10.69 5.19 11.33
N PRO A 90 -10.76 5.32 12.65
CA PRO A 90 -10.38 6.55 13.31
C PRO A 90 -8.94 6.86 12.94
N HIS A 91 -8.73 8.01 12.33
CA HIS A 91 -7.40 8.51 12.03
C HIS A 91 -6.78 9.03 13.31
N LEU A 92 -5.49 8.76 13.49
CA LEU A 92 -4.68 9.61 14.34
C LEU A 92 -4.57 10.98 13.68
N ASP A 93 -4.54 12.05 14.47
CA ASP A 93 -4.38 13.39 13.95
C ASP A 93 -3.00 13.54 13.28
N GLY A 94 -3.01 13.83 11.98
CA GLY A 94 -1.82 14.15 11.22
C GLY A 94 -1.33 13.03 10.27
N LYS A 95 -0.30 13.40 9.53
CA LYS A 95 0.45 12.53 8.64
C LYS A 95 1.86 12.37 9.19
N TYR A 96 2.40 11.19 9.02
CA TYR A 96 3.71 10.83 9.55
C TYR A 96 4.61 10.35 8.42
N PRO A 97 5.89 10.75 8.41
CA PRO A 97 6.81 10.33 7.38
C PRO A 97 7.10 8.84 7.50
N PHE A 98 7.30 8.21 6.36
CA PHE A 98 7.80 6.83 6.29
C PHE A 98 8.84 6.67 5.18
N LYS A 99 9.71 5.70 5.37
CA LYS A 99 10.54 5.10 4.35
C LYS A 99 10.48 3.59 4.51
N THR A 100 10.17 2.89 3.44
CA THR A 100 10.20 1.43 3.44
C THR A 100 10.72 0.90 2.11
N ARG A 101 10.84 -0.42 2.00
CA ARG A 101 11.27 -1.10 0.80
C ARG A 101 10.16 -1.89 0.13
N MET A 102 10.33 -2.12 -1.15
CA MET A 102 9.65 -3.18 -1.89
C MET A 102 10.66 -3.94 -2.75
N VAL A 103 10.52 -5.26 -2.82
CA VAL A 103 11.24 -6.12 -3.75
C VAL A 103 10.33 -6.45 -4.91
N VAL A 104 10.84 -6.24 -6.12
CA VAL A 104 10.08 -6.44 -7.36
C VAL A 104 10.74 -7.54 -8.18
N ARG A 105 9.99 -8.59 -8.49
CA ARG A 105 10.39 -9.66 -9.41
C ARG A 105 9.48 -9.60 -10.62
N ARG A 106 10.05 -9.32 -11.79
CA ARG A 106 9.28 -9.04 -13.00
C ARG A 106 9.97 -9.55 -14.26
N PRO A 107 9.24 -9.75 -15.37
CA PRO A 107 9.88 -9.94 -16.67
C PRO A 107 10.85 -8.80 -16.96
N ALA A 108 12.05 -9.15 -17.43
CA ALA A 108 13.07 -8.17 -17.84
C ALA A 108 12.60 -7.37 -19.06
N ASN A 109 11.92 -8.03 -19.99
CA ASN A 109 11.24 -7.39 -21.11
C ASN A 109 9.75 -7.17 -20.75
N PRO A 110 9.26 -5.93 -20.69
CA PRO A 110 7.87 -5.64 -20.36
C PRO A 110 6.83 -6.33 -21.25
N ALA A 111 7.19 -6.65 -22.49
CA ALA A 111 6.29 -7.34 -23.43
C ALA A 111 5.97 -8.80 -23.01
N ASP A 112 6.80 -9.40 -22.16
CA ASP A 112 6.61 -10.76 -21.66
C ASP A 112 5.72 -10.81 -20.40
N ALA A 113 5.35 -9.65 -19.86
CA ALA A 113 4.47 -9.56 -18.71
C ALA A 113 3.01 -9.84 -19.10
N ASN A 114 2.30 -10.56 -18.24
CA ASN A 114 0.88 -10.86 -18.45
C ASN A 114 -0.08 -9.75 -17.96
N GLY A 115 0.47 -8.58 -17.54
CA GLY A 115 -0.28 -7.45 -17.01
C GLY A 115 -0.81 -7.64 -15.58
N LYS A 116 -0.51 -8.75 -14.91
CA LYS A 116 -0.96 -9.00 -13.54
C LYS A 116 0.18 -8.85 -12.55
N VAL A 117 -0.08 -8.07 -11.50
CA VAL A 117 0.85 -7.85 -10.41
C VAL A 117 0.26 -8.43 -9.12
N ILE A 118 1.03 -9.27 -8.44
CA ILE A 118 0.74 -9.71 -7.08
C ILE A 118 1.55 -8.83 -6.15
N ALA A 119 0.90 -7.96 -5.40
CA ALA A 119 1.51 -7.11 -4.40
C ALA A 119 1.21 -7.70 -3.02
N GLU A 120 2.23 -8.17 -2.35
CA GLU A 120 2.12 -8.84 -1.06
C GLU A 120 2.55 -7.91 0.07
N TRP A 121 1.68 -7.77 1.06
CA TRP A 121 2.05 -7.29 2.37
C TRP A 121 2.80 -8.41 3.08
N ASN A 122 4.11 -8.27 3.22
CA ASN A 122 4.96 -9.29 3.80
C ASN A 122 4.50 -9.66 5.21
N ASN A 123 4.37 -10.96 5.46
CA ASN A 123 4.06 -11.47 6.78
C ASN A 123 5.27 -11.34 7.72
N VAL A 124 5.03 -11.10 9.00
CA VAL A 124 6.10 -10.93 10.00
C VAL A 124 6.05 -11.93 11.17
N THR A 125 5.29 -13.01 11.03
CA THR A 125 5.06 -13.98 12.10
C THR A 125 6.35 -14.63 12.62
N ALA A 126 7.36 -14.80 11.74
CA ALA A 126 8.67 -15.35 12.13
C ALA A 126 9.66 -14.27 12.60
N THR A 127 9.18 -13.12 13.08
CA THR A 127 9.98 -11.96 13.51
C THR A 127 10.81 -11.31 12.41
N GLN A 128 10.49 -11.62 11.16
CA GLN A 128 11.09 -11.06 9.95
C GLN A 128 10.07 -11.08 8.81
N ASP A 129 10.36 -10.35 7.73
CA ASP A 129 9.55 -10.43 6.51
C ASP A 129 9.51 -11.87 5.96
N ILE A 130 8.35 -12.27 5.48
CA ILE A 130 8.12 -13.52 4.74
C ILE A 130 7.24 -13.22 3.54
N GLU A 131 7.65 -13.66 2.36
CA GLU A 131 6.93 -13.51 1.09
C GLU A 131 6.22 -14.83 0.77
N PHE A 132 5.06 -15.06 1.39
CA PHE A 132 4.35 -16.34 1.28
C PHE A 132 3.93 -16.68 -0.14
N ASN A 133 3.47 -15.69 -0.92
CA ASN A 133 3.07 -15.95 -2.30
C ASN A 133 4.28 -16.31 -3.17
N TRP A 134 5.42 -15.64 -2.96
CA TRP A 134 6.63 -15.97 -3.70
C TRP A 134 7.14 -17.35 -3.33
N PHE A 135 7.23 -17.66 -2.04
CA PHE A 135 7.71 -18.97 -1.58
C PHE A 135 6.74 -20.11 -1.91
N GLY A 136 5.46 -19.81 -2.02
CA GLY A 136 4.43 -20.83 -2.28
C GLY A 136 4.52 -21.42 -3.69
N ASP A 137 4.60 -20.57 -4.72
CA ASP A 137 4.71 -21.05 -6.11
C ASP A 137 5.41 -20.02 -7.03
N PRO A 138 6.72 -19.79 -6.88
CA PRO A 138 7.46 -18.89 -7.73
C PRO A 138 7.47 -19.33 -9.21
N PHE A 139 7.53 -20.64 -9.44
CA PHE A 139 7.62 -21.18 -10.78
C PHE A 139 6.35 -20.97 -11.60
N TYR A 140 5.19 -20.98 -10.95
CA TYR A 140 3.95 -20.60 -11.62
C TYR A 140 3.99 -19.15 -12.07
N MET A 141 4.41 -18.22 -11.20
CA MET A 141 4.52 -16.81 -11.51
C MET A 141 5.50 -16.56 -12.66
N LEU A 142 6.70 -17.15 -12.57
CA LEU A 142 7.75 -17.04 -13.60
C LEU A 142 7.29 -17.55 -14.96
N LYS A 143 6.62 -18.72 -14.97
CA LYS A 143 6.17 -19.36 -16.19
C LYS A 143 5.03 -18.62 -16.89
N HIS A 144 4.23 -17.88 -16.14
CA HIS A 144 3.04 -17.21 -16.64
C HIS A 144 3.16 -15.69 -16.74
N GLY A 145 4.35 -15.11 -16.58
CA GLY A 145 4.61 -13.69 -16.82
C GLY A 145 4.03 -12.76 -15.75
N PHE A 146 3.81 -13.24 -14.50
CA PHE A 146 3.38 -12.39 -13.41
C PHE A 146 4.50 -11.48 -12.92
N THR A 147 4.13 -10.30 -12.44
CA THR A 147 5.02 -9.49 -11.61
C THR A 147 4.68 -9.72 -10.14
N PHE A 148 5.69 -9.92 -9.31
CA PHE A 148 5.56 -10.01 -7.86
C PHE A 148 6.18 -8.79 -7.21
N VAL A 149 5.53 -8.27 -6.16
CA VAL A 149 6.01 -7.14 -5.36
C VAL A 149 5.80 -7.47 -3.88
N GLY A 150 6.89 -7.70 -3.15
CA GLY A 150 6.88 -7.89 -1.69
C GLY A 150 7.12 -6.57 -0.98
N VAL A 151 6.25 -6.18 -0.04
CA VAL A 151 6.28 -4.89 0.65
C VAL A 151 6.50 -5.07 2.14
N THR A 152 7.56 -4.44 2.68
CA THR A 152 7.77 -4.33 4.12
C THR A 152 6.91 -3.18 4.67
N ALA A 153 5.81 -3.48 5.34
CA ALA A 153 4.90 -2.46 5.86
C ALA A 153 4.91 -2.34 7.39
N GLN A 154 5.56 -3.28 8.10
CA GLN A 154 5.52 -3.38 9.55
C GLN A 154 6.89 -3.21 10.20
N ASN A 155 6.87 -2.70 11.44
CA ASN A 155 8.08 -2.42 12.20
C ASN A 155 8.93 -3.67 12.49
N THR A 156 8.29 -4.81 12.71
CA THR A 156 8.99 -6.09 12.89
C THR A 156 9.84 -6.46 11.66
N GLY A 157 9.29 -6.30 10.46
CA GLY A 157 10.03 -6.47 9.20
C GLY A 157 11.19 -5.49 9.10
N VAL A 158 10.96 -4.21 9.38
CA VAL A 158 12.01 -3.17 9.37
C VAL A 158 13.15 -3.50 10.33
N ASN A 159 12.85 -4.00 11.52
CA ASN A 159 13.89 -4.38 12.49
C ASN A 159 14.75 -5.54 11.98
N SER A 160 14.14 -6.52 11.30
CA SER A 160 14.91 -7.62 10.68
C SER A 160 15.79 -7.13 9.54
N LEU A 161 15.31 -6.18 8.72
CA LEU A 161 16.12 -5.57 7.66
C LEU A 161 17.36 -4.89 8.24
N LYS A 162 17.20 -4.06 9.28
CA LYS A 162 18.32 -3.37 9.94
C LYS A 162 19.30 -4.33 10.59
N THR A 163 18.82 -5.44 11.12
CA THR A 163 19.67 -6.50 11.67
C THR A 163 20.48 -7.20 10.58
N PHE A 164 19.89 -7.39 9.41
CA PHE A 164 20.54 -8.02 8.27
C PHE A 164 21.62 -7.13 7.64
N ASP A 165 21.28 -5.88 7.28
CA ASP A 165 22.21 -4.91 6.72
C ASP A 165 21.83 -3.48 7.15
N ASN A 166 22.45 -2.99 8.20
CA ASN A 166 22.19 -1.63 8.71
C ASN A 166 22.73 -0.53 7.81
N ILE A 167 23.69 -0.83 6.93
CA ILE A 167 24.18 0.15 5.95
C ILE A 167 23.11 0.39 4.88
N ARG A 168 22.48 -0.70 4.42
CA ARG A 168 21.43 -0.66 3.39
C ARG A 168 20.10 -0.14 3.92
N TYR A 169 19.70 -0.52 5.14
CA TYR A 169 18.37 -0.32 5.69
C TYR A 169 18.29 0.60 6.91
N GLY A 170 19.40 1.18 7.35
CA GLY A 170 19.47 1.91 8.62
C GLY A 170 18.48 3.09 8.74
N ASP A 171 18.15 3.72 7.63
CA ASP A 171 17.21 4.85 7.55
C ASP A 171 15.75 4.45 7.21
N VAL A 172 15.46 3.17 7.05
CA VAL A 172 14.09 2.65 6.86
C VAL A 172 13.30 2.82 8.15
N SER A 173 12.10 3.37 8.07
CA SER A 173 11.21 3.58 9.22
C SER A 173 9.75 3.57 8.78
N VAL A 174 8.93 2.83 9.49
CA VAL A 174 7.48 2.72 9.29
C VAL A 174 6.68 3.22 10.50
N THR A 175 7.39 3.87 11.45
CA THR A 175 6.81 4.34 12.73
C THR A 175 6.76 5.86 12.84
N GLY A 176 6.83 6.57 11.70
CA GLY A 176 6.83 8.03 11.68
C GLY A 176 8.07 8.65 12.32
N ASN A 177 9.21 7.94 12.37
CA ASN A 177 10.43 8.38 13.05
C ASN A 177 10.20 8.79 14.52
N GLY A 178 9.29 8.11 15.22
CA GLY A 178 8.92 8.42 16.60
C GLY A 178 7.97 9.62 16.75
N ALA A 179 7.47 10.18 15.65
CA ALA A 179 6.53 11.30 15.67
C ALA A 179 5.07 10.87 15.92
N VAL A 180 4.76 9.58 15.84
CA VAL A 180 3.42 9.06 16.20
C VAL A 180 3.17 9.33 17.69
N PRO A 181 2.08 10.03 18.04
CA PRO A 181 1.91 10.62 19.37
C PRO A 181 1.85 9.63 20.53
N ASN A 182 1.64 8.37 20.25
CA ASN A 182 1.54 7.32 21.26
C ASN A 182 2.52 6.20 20.94
N ALA A 183 3.51 5.99 21.80
CA ALA A 183 4.50 4.93 21.63
C ALA A 183 3.85 3.55 21.45
N ASN A 184 2.73 3.29 22.12
CA ASN A 184 1.98 2.05 21.94
C ASN A 184 1.39 1.91 20.52
N LEU A 185 1.10 3.02 19.86
CA LEU A 185 0.59 3.00 18.47
C LEU A 185 1.71 2.85 17.46
N ALA A 186 2.92 3.34 17.74
CA ALA A 186 4.10 3.07 16.93
C ALA A 186 4.43 1.56 16.91
N ASP A 187 4.23 0.88 18.03
CA ASP A 187 4.43 -0.56 18.15
C ASP A 187 3.28 -1.39 17.52
N THR A 188 2.14 -0.76 17.23
CA THR A 188 0.97 -1.42 16.63
C THR A 188 0.91 -1.30 15.11
N ASP A 189 1.97 -0.82 14.47
CA ASP A 189 2.03 -0.63 13.02
C ASP A 189 0.91 0.28 12.47
N ALA A 190 0.58 1.33 13.21
CA ALA A 190 -0.54 2.23 12.90
C ALA A 190 -0.50 2.85 11.49
N LEU A 191 0.69 2.99 10.89
CA LEU A 191 0.90 3.54 9.55
C LEU A 191 0.84 2.49 8.43
N SER A 192 0.89 1.21 8.76
CA SER A 192 1.14 0.12 7.81
C SER A 192 0.10 0.04 6.70
N TYR A 193 -1.15 0.38 6.96
CA TYR A 193 -2.23 0.39 5.97
C TYR A 193 -1.96 1.39 4.84
N ASP A 194 -1.61 2.62 5.18
CA ASP A 194 -1.31 3.66 4.19
C ASP A 194 0.04 3.42 3.52
N ILE A 195 1.01 2.84 4.23
CA ILE A 195 2.30 2.44 3.66
C ILE A 195 2.08 1.40 2.56
N PHE A 196 1.29 0.35 2.83
CA PHE A 196 0.98 -0.65 1.83
C PHE A 196 0.15 -0.07 0.67
N ALA A 197 -0.86 0.75 0.97
CA ALA A 197 -1.64 1.43 -0.06
C ALA A 197 -0.78 2.39 -0.92
N SER A 198 0.24 3.02 -0.34
CA SER A 198 1.22 3.83 -1.08
C SER A 198 2.06 2.97 -2.03
N ALA A 199 2.48 1.77 -1.61
CA ALA A 199 3.15 0.83 -2.50
C ALA A 199 2.25 0.42 -3.67
N LEU A 200 0.95 0.16 -3.43
CA LEU A 200 -0.01 -0.13 -4.50
C LEU A 200 -0.18 1.04 -5.47
N LYS A 201 -0.13 2.29 -4.98
CA LYS A 201 -0.11 3.48 -5.85
C LYS A 201 1.14 3.53 -6.72
N ALA A 202 2.32 3.31 -6.13
CA ALA A 202 3.59 3.28 -6.87
C ALA A 202 3.55 2.22 -7.98
N VAL A 203 3.07 1.02 -7.67
CA VAL A 203 2.92 -0.09 -8.62
C VAL A 203 1.94 0.23 -9.76
N ARG A 204 0.94 1.09 -9.52
CA ARG A 204 -0.03 1.53 -10.54
C ARG A 204 0.46 2.71 -11.38
N GLY A 205 1.65 3.23 -11.11
CA GLY A 205 2.17 4.42 -11.78
C GLY A 205 1.68 5.74 -11.20
N ASP A 206 1.00 5.72 -10.06
CA ASP A 206 0.51 6.92 -9.34
C ASP A 206 1.55 7.46 -8.32
N GLY A 207 2.77 6.95 -8.32
CA GLY A 207 3.91 7.44 -7.56
C GLY A 207 4.70 8.52 -8.30
N THR A 208 5.68 9.09 -7.62
CA THR A 208 6.72 9.94 -8.23
C THR A 208 8.06 9.20 -8.21
N GLY A 209 9.05 9.71 -8.95
CA GLY A 209 10.39 9.12 -9.01
C GLY A 209 10.49 8.04 -10.07
N VAL A 210 11.05 6.89 -9.70
CA VAL A 210 11.32 5.79 -10.64
C VAL A 210 10.11 4.88 -10.77
N ASP A 211 9.81 4.40 -11.98
CA ASP A 211 8.83 3.33 -12.20
C ASP A 211 9.41 1.98 -11.74
N PRO A 212 8.86 1.37 -10.67
CA PRO A 212 9.39 0.11 -10.15
C PRO A 212 9.07 -1.08 -11.04
N LEU A 213 8.12 -0.95 -11.95
CA LEU A 213 7.75 -2.02 -12.87
C LEU A 213 8.52 -2.00 -14.18
N GLY A 214 9.44 -1.02 -14.37
CA GLY A 214 10.33 -0.96 -15.52
C GLY A 214 9.60 -0.89 -16.87
N GLY A 215 8.50 -0.15 -16.94
CA GLY A 215 7.68 0.04 -18.14
C GLY A 215 6.54 -0.98 -18.30
N ILE A 216 6.35 -1.92 -17.37
CA ILE A 216 5.17 -2.78 -17.37
C ILE A 216 3.97 -1.96 -16.91
N ASN A 217 2.94 -1.88 -17.74
CA ASN A 217 1.68 -1.24 -17.36
C ASN A 217 0.69 -2.30 -16.86
N PRO A 218 0.36 -2.33 -15.56
CA PRO A 218 -0.47 -3.40 -15.01
C PRO A 218 -1.95 -3.25 -15.38
N ASP A 219 -2.54 -4.32 -15.93
CA ASP A 219 -3.99 -4.42 -16.12
C ASP A 219 -4.71 -4.68 -14.80
N MET A 220 -4.04 -5.42 -13.90
CA MET A 220 -4.59 -5.83 -12.62
C MET A 220 -3.50 -5.83 -11.54
N VAL A 221 -3.78 -5.22 -10.40
CA VAL A 221 -2.99 -5.35 -9.18
C VAL A 221 -3.80 -6.10 -8.14
N ILE A 222 -3.28 -7.24 -7.72
CA ILE A 222 -3.86 -8.12 -6.72
C ILE A 222 -3.14 -7.84 -5.41
N ALA A 223 -3.84 -7.21 -4.46
CA ALA A 223 -3.33 -7.06 -3.11
C ALA A 223 -3.47 -8.40 -2.37
N SER A 224 -2.41 -8.82 -1.73
CA SER A 224 -2.33 -10.09 -1.02
C SER A 224 -1.66 -9.92 0.34
N GLY A 225 -1.95 -10.83 1.25
CA GLY A 225 -1.32 -10.94 2.56
C GLY A 225 -1.74 -12.24 3.22
N GLU A 226 -0.88 -12.77 4.06
CA GLU A 226 -1.12 -14.00 4.79
C GLU A 226 -1.34 -13.75 6.28
N SER A 227 -2.07 -14.67 6.95
CA SER A 227 -2.35 -14.63 8.39
C SER A 227 -3.21 -13.40 8.78
N SER A 228 -2.77 -12.60 9.74
CA SER A 228 -3.49 -11.39 10.18
C SER A 228 -3.67 -10.36 9.06
N HIS A 229 -2.80 -10.34 8.06
CA HIS A 229 -2.85 -9.42 6.93
C HIS A 229 -3.91 -9.79 5.89
N ALA A 230 -4.22 -11.07 5.73
CA ALA A 230 -5.28 -11.54 4.86
C ALA A 230 -6.66 -11.01 5.29
N VAL A 231 -6.86 -10.85 6.59
CA VAL A 231 -8.09 -10.29 7.15
C VAL A 231 -8.28 -8.82 6.75
N VAL A 232 -7.19 -8.05 6.76
CA VAL A 232 -7.21 -6.63 6.37
C VAL A 232 -7.56 -6.46 4.90
N CYS A 233 -7.01 -7.27 4.03
CA CYS A 233 -7.32 -7.24 2.60
C CYS A 233 -8.77 -7.62 2.31
N GLN A 234 -9.35 -8.58 3.02
CA GLN A 234 -10.74 -8.98 2.86
C GLN A 234 -11.76 -7.90 3.23
N THR A 235 -11.46 -7.05 4.21
CA THR A 235 -12.40 -6.00 4.64
C THR A 235 -12.57 -4.90 3.60
N ASN A 236 -11.62 -4.74 2.69
CA ASN A 236 -11.61 -3.68 1.67
C ASN A 236 -12.12 -4.10 0.29
N THR A 237 -12.16 -5.41 -0.03
CA THR A 237 -12.57 -5.92 -1.34
C THR A 237 -14.10 -5.87 -1.59
N THR A 238 -14.93 -5.72 -0.57
CA THR A 238 -16.39 -5.69 -0.71
C THR A 238 -16.95 -4.36 -1.26
N ARG A 239 -16.11 -3.37 -1.55
CA ARG A 239 -16.53 -2.04 -2.04
C ARG A 239 -16.42 -1.79 -3.55
N SER A 240 -15.91 -2.70 -4.35
CA SER A 240 -15.54 -2.41 -5.74
C SER A 240 -16.59 -2.77 -6.81
N ASN A 241 -17.89 -2.80 -6.50
CA ASN A 241 -18.96 -2.87 -7.52
C ASN A 241 -19.40 -1.49 -8.02
N ARG A 242 -18.49 -0.52 -8.15
CA ARG A 242 -18.77 0.73 -8.86
C ARG A 242 -18.00 0.79 -10.18
N PRO A 243 -18.60 1.39 -11.24
CA PRO A 243 -17.95 1.50 -12.54
C PRO A 243 -16.69 2.38 -12.43
N ARG A 244 -15.70 2.02 -13.23
CA ARG A 244 -14.37 2.62 -13.32
C ARG A 244 -14.42 4.14 -13.54
N THR A 245 -14.18 4.90 -12.48
CA THR A 245 -13.64 6.26 -12.57
C THR A 245 -12.72 6.42 -11.37
N SER A 246 -11.41 6.56 -11.61
CA SER A 246 -10.35 6.88 -10.65
C SER A 246 -10.42 6.13 -9.31
N SER A 247 -10.13 4.84 -9.28
CA SER A 247 -10.13 4.07 -8.04
C SER A 247 -8.78 4.13 -7.34
N THR A 248 -8.75 4.76 -6.19
CA THR A 248 -7.72 4.53 -5.19
C THR A 248 -7.65 3.02 -4.92
N PRO A 249 -6.46 2.40 -4.89
CA PRO A 249 -6.36 1.00 -4.54
C PRO A 249 -6.85 0.84 -3.10
N THR A 250 -7.84 0.00 -2.94
CA THR A 250 -8.22 -0.53 -1.62
C THR A 250 -7.66 -1.93 -1.53
N CYS A 251 -6.83 -2.15 -0.53
CA CYS A 251 -6.43 -3.50 -0.14
C CYS A 251 -7.65 -4.30 0.17
#